data_e0cdbc707c938e9448e00f920726b769
#
_entry.id   e0cdbc707c938e9448e00f920726b769
#
_cell.length_a   1.000
_cell.length_b   1.000
_cell.length_c   1.000
_cell.angle_alpha   90.00
_cell.angle_beta   90.00
_cell.angle_gamma   90.00
#
_symmetry.space_group_name_H-M   'P 1'
#
loop_
_entity.id
_entity.type
_entity.pdbx_description
1 polymer ?
#
loop_
_entity_poly.entity_id
_entity_poly.type
_entity_poly.pdbx_seq_one_letter_code
_entity_poly.pdbx_strand_id
1 'polypeptide(L)'
;MTYHQLCARAFAALYLGLCAQAAPAASAADEAPAQPAPTVTANVTVASQYVSRGIRQSWDKPALQAGLDYVHPSGFSAGTWASTISDKFVESGTIEWDIYGGYSGAVGGVGYSALLYVYRYPSAIYRATGTKYHYSEVALGLTYQFLYAKYNRTVSRDFFGIPDARGTGYLDLGANLAVGGGHTLNLHYGDGRVAGAGNGIWDWKDGKIGLTKALENGWSVSGAYTKARGASNAYDIYTLGIPNRSGAFDVANVARGTVVLSVTKIF
;
A
#
# COMPACT_ATOMS: atom_id res chain seq x y z
N MET A 1 -26.01 9.63 -18.58
CA MET A 1 -24.88 9.47 -17.64
C MET A 1 -23.60 9.70 -18.41
N THR A 2 -22.91 10.79 -18.18
CA THR A 2 -21.70 11.15 -18.92
C THR A 2 -20.49 10.43 -18.32
N TYR A 3 -19.57 10.00 -19.15
CA TYR A 3 -18.31 9.27 -18.87
C TYR A 3 -17.47 9.88 -17.73
N HIS A 4 -17.64 11.17 -17.43
CA HIS A 4 -16.95 11.90 -16.37
C HIS A 4 -17.35 11.50 -14.94
N GLN A 5 -18.56 10.99 -14.73
CA GLN A 5 -19.01 10.62 -13.37
C GLN A 5 -18.49 9.24 -12.91
N LEU A 6 -18.14 8.35 -13.85
CA LEU A 6 -17.55 7.05 -13.56
C LEU A 6 -16.07 7.16 -13.16
N CYS A 7 -15.32 8.10 -13.74
CA CYS A 7 -13.90 8.29 -13.44
C CYS A 7 -13.65 8.84 -12.04
N ALA A 8 -14.47 9.77 -11.53
CA ALA A 8 -14.28 10.36 -10.21
C ALA A 8 -14.47 9.33 -9.06
N ARG A 9 -15.30 8.30 -9.26
CA ARG A 9 -15.55 7.26 -8.25
C ARG A 9 -14.48 6.16 -8.21
N ALA A 10 -13.74 5.95 -9.30
CA ALA A 10 -12.65 4.97 -9.38
C ALA A 10 -11.37 5.44 -8.65
N PHE A 11 -11.19 6.75 -8.45
CA PHE A 11 -9.97 7.31 -7.90
C PHE A 11 -9.79 7.14 -6.39
N ALA A 12 -10.87 7.18 -5.61
CA ALA A 12 -10.79 6.99 -4.15
C ALA A 12 -10.35 5.57 -3.76
N ALA A 13 -10.61 4.58 -4.62
CA ALA A 13 -10.33 3.17 -4.34
C ALA A 13 -8.89 2.72 -4.68
N LEU A 14 -8.11 3.51 -5.43
CA LEU A 14 -6.77 3.10 -5.91
C LEU A 14 -5.65 3.33 -4.89
N TYR A 15 -5.92 4.06 -3.80
CA TYR A 15 -4.89 4.42 -2.81
C TYR A 15 -4.73 3.43 -1.66
N LEU A 16 -5.77 2.66 -1.38
CA LEU A 16 -5.67 1.55 -0.44
C LEU A 16 -5.30 0.32 -1.23
N GLY A 17 -4.09 -0.12 -1.15
CA GLY A 17 -3.70 -1.39 -1.76
C GLY A 17 -4.65 -2.47 -1.32
N LEU A 18 -5.62 -2.83 -2.17
CA LEU A 18 -6.38 -4.07 -2.19
C LEU A 18 -7.91 -4.01 -2.29
N CYS A 19 -8.62 -2.91 -2.27
CA CYS A 19 -10.09 -3.03 -2.40
C CYS A 19 -10.68 -2.04 -3.41
N ALA A 20 -10.71 -2.41 -4.71
CA ALA A 20 -11.59 -1.76 -5.69
C ALA A 20 -13.01 -2.30 -5.53
N GLN A 21 -13.96 -1.49 -5.08
CA GLN A 21 -15.38 -1.84 -5.07
C GLN A 21 -16.14 -0.99 -6.09
N ALA A 22 -16.92 -1.65 -6.94
CA ALA A 22 -17.90 -1.00 -7.79
C ALA A 22 -19.16 -0.67 -6.96
N ALA A 23 -19.55 0.61 -6.89
CA ALA A 23 -20.80 1.02 -6.26
C ALA A 23 -22.00 0.79 -7.21
N PRO A 24 -23.20 0.41 -6.71
CA PRO A 24 -24.38 0.25 -7.53
C PRO A 24 -24.92 1.60 -8.05
N ALA A 25 -25.47 1.59 -9.26
CA ALA A 25 -26.08 2.75 -9.89
C ALA A 25 -27.41 3.13 -9.20
N ALA A 26 -27.54 4.37 -8.74
CA ALA A 26 -28.79 4.94 -8.29
C ALA A 26 -29.47 5.73 -9.42
N SER A 27 -30.79 5.63 -9.47
CA SER A 27 -31.70 6.24 -10.44
C SER A 27 -31.68 7.78 -10.38
N ALA A 28 -31.78 8.44 -11.53
CA ALA A 28 -31.78 9.90 -11.66
C ALA A 28 -33.17 10.49 -11.41
N ALA A 29 -33.23 11.54 -10.60
CA ALA A 29 -34.25 12.56 -10.63
C ALA A 29 -33.61 13.90 -11.03
N ASP A 30 -34.31 14.68 -11.89
CA ASP A 30 -33.85 15.94 -12.45
C ASP A 30 -33.78 17.03 -11.35
N GLU A 31 -32.59 17.27 -10.82
CA GLU A 31 -32.23 18.50 -10.10
C GLU A 31 -30.90 19.01 -10.67
N ALA A 32 -30.73 20.36 -10.69
CA ALA A 32 -29.48 21.01 -11.11
C ALA A 32 -28.27 20.30 -10.47
N PRO A 33 -27.16 20.11 -11.19
CA PRO A 33 -26.07 19.29 -10.70
C PRO A 33 -25.47 19.90 -9.41
N ALA A 34 -25.92 19.39 -8.26
CA ALA A 34 -25.29 19.70 -6.99
C ALA A 34 -23.81 19.33 -7.07
N GLN A 35 -22.93 20.22 -6.67
CA GLN A 35 -21.52 19.88 -6.56
C GLN A 35 -21.38 18.63 -5.69
N PRO A 36 -20.57 17.63 -6.12
CA PRO A 36 -20.36 16.43 -5.33
C PRO A 36 -19.91 16.81 -3.91
N ALA A 37 -20.56 16.25 -2.90
CA ALA A 37 -20.14 16.48 -1.51
C ALA A 37 -18.80 15.82 -1.23
N PRO A 38 -17.99 16.35 -0.29
CA PRO A 38 -16.81 15.67 0.19
C PRO A 38 -17.16 14.28 0.72
N THR A 39 -16.30 13.30 0.49
CA THR A 39 -16.51 11.92 0.93
C THR A 39 -15.52 11.57 2.03
N VAL A 40 -16.01 11.00 3.12
CA VAL A 40 -15.20 10.35 4.17
C VAL A 40 -15.45 8.86 4.10
N THR A 41 -14.40 8.07 4.08
CA THR A 41 -14.48 6.60 4.03
C THR A 41 -13.56 6.03 5.10
N ALA A 42 -14.09 5.11 5.92
CA ALA A 42 -13.28 4.35 6.86
C ALA A 42 -13.22 2.87 6.44
N ASN A 43 -12.14 2.19 6.77
CA ASN A 43 -12.01 0.76 6.54
C ASN A 43 -11.31 0.06 7.69
N VAL A 44 -11.62 -1.23 7.85
CA VAL A 44 -10.93 -2.14 8.76
C VAL A 44 -10.69 -3.45 8.01
N THR A 45 -9.47 -3.98 8.09
CA THR A 45 -9.06 -5.24 7.46
C THR A 45 -8.41 -6.16 8.49
N VAL A 46 -8.80 -7.43 8.45
CA VAL A 46 -8.04 -8.51 9.09
C VAL A 46 -7.41 -9.33 7.98
N ALA A 47 -6.08 -9.45 8.01
CA ALA A 47 -5.30 -10.20 7.04
C ALA A 47 -4.54 -11.34 7.73
N SER A 48 -4.33 -12.46 7.02
CA SER A 48 -3.54 -13.59 7.53
C SER A 48 -2.09 -13.19 7.80
N GLN A 49 -1.60 -12.18 7.06
CA GLN A 49 -0.33 -11.48 7.32
C GLN A 49 -0.30 -10.16 6.55
N TYR A 50 0.55 -9.23 6.98
CA TYR A 50 0.82 -7.99 6.27
C TYR A 50 2.04 -8.14 5.35
N VAL A 51 1.84 -7.85 4.06
CA VAL A 51 2.89 -7.83 3.04
C VAL A 51 2.85 -6.48 2.34
N SER A 52 3.94 -5.73 2.39
CA SER A 52 4.12 -4.46 1.71
C SER A 52 5.21 -4.58 0.65
N ARG A 53 4.90 -4.21 -0.60
CA ARG A 53 5.86 -4.27 -1.73
C ARG A 53 6.58 -5.63 -1.81
N GLY A 54 5.81 -6.73 -1.61
CA GLY A 54 6.31 -8.11 -1.62
C GLY A 54 7.07 -8.57 -0.37
N ILE A 55 7.34 -7.67 0.58
CA ILE A 55 8.09 -7.97 1.81
C ILE A 55 7.12 -8.16 2.98
N ARG A 56 7.26 -9.28 3.70
CA ARG A 56 6.40 -9.68 4.83
C ARG A 56 6.77 -8.92 6.10
N GLN A 57 5.84 -8.13 6.62
CA GLN A 57 6.09 -7.23 7.76
C GLN A 57 5.58 -7.77 9.09
N SER A 58 4.64 -8.72 9.08
CA SER A 58 4.04 -9.25 10.31
C SER A 58 4.64 -10.59 10.77
N TRP A 59 5.73 -11.05 10.15
CA TRP A 59 6.47 -12.27 10.53
C TRP A 59 5.57 -13.51 10.62
N ASP A 60 4.78 -13.76 9.56
CA ASP A 60 3.78 -14.85 9.45
C ASP A 60 2.64 -14.78 10.48
N LYS A 61 2.40 -13.63 11.08
CA LYS A 61 1.29 -13.44 12.01
C LYS A 61 0.15 -12.66 11.35
N PRO A 62 -1.09 -12.86 11.80
CA PRO A 62 -2.21 -12.02 11.37
C PRO A 62 -1.93 -10.54 11.65
N ALA A 63 -2.47 -9.69 10.78
CA ALA A 63 -2.41 -8.25 10.91
C ALA A 63 -3.81 -7.65 10.98
N LEU A 64 -3.98 -6.67 11.87
CA LEU A 64 -5.13 -5.78 11.91
C LEU A 64 -4.72 -4.46 11.27
N GLN A 65 -5.53 -3.99 10.33
CA GLN A 65 -5.30 -2.76 9.57
C GLN A 65 -6.55 -1.89 9.61
N ALA A 66 -6.36 -0.57 9.63
CA ALA A 66 -7.46 0.38 9.59
C ALA A 66 -7.05 1.64 8.83
N GLY A 67 -7.98 2.28 8.15
CA GLY A 67 -7.76 3.50 7.41
C GLY A 67 -8.95 4.45 7.49
N LEU A 68 -8.66 5.74 7.28
CA LEU A 68 -9.63 6.82 7.15
C LEU A 68 -9.17 7.74 6.02
N ASP A 69 -10.06 7.97 5.05
CA ASP A 69 -9.79 8.80 3.87
C ASP A 69 -10.82 9.93 3.76
N TYR A 70 -10.34 11.11 3.40
CA TYR A 70 -11.14 12.26 3.01
C TYR A 70 -10.83 12.65 1.57
N VAL A 71 -11.85 12.78 0.74
CA VAL A 71 -11.72 13.21 -0.66
C VAL A 71 -12.62 14.41 -0.88
N HIS A 72 -12.02 15.52 -1.31
CA HIS A 72 -12.72 16.75 -1.68
C HIS A 72 -13.05 16.74 -3.17
N PRO A 73 -14.20 17.29 -3.61
CA PRO A 73 -14.59 17.34 -5.03
C PRO A 73 -13.61 18.08 -5.94
N SER A 74 -12.80 18.98 -5.38
CA SER A 74 -11.73 19.67 -6.13
C SER A 74 -10.56 18.77 -6.54
N GLY A 75 -10.51 17.51 -6.04
CA GLY A 75 -9.42 16.56 -6.28
C GLY A 75 -8.39 16.49 -5.13
N PHE A 76 -8.44 17.39 -4.13
CA PHE A 76 -7.60 17.23 -2.93
C PHE A 76 -8.09 16.08 -2.07
N SER A 77 -7.14 15.36 -1.49
CA SER A 77 -7.42 14.27 -0.55
C SER A 77 -6.41 14.25 0.58
N ALA A 78 -6.84 13.71 1.72
CA ALA A 78 -5.98 13.41 2.86
C ALA A 78 -6.48 12.12 3.51
N GLY A 79 -5.57 11.38 4.14
CA GLY A 79 -5.94 10.15 4.82
C GLY A 79 -4.87 9.69 5.80
N THR A 80 -5.23 8.66 6.54
CA THR A 80 -4.34 7.97 7.45
C THR A 80 -4.64 6.48 7.42
N TRP A 81 -3.61 5.67 7.60
CA TRP A 81 -3.74 4.23 7.67
C TRP A 81 -2.76 3.67 8.69
N ALA A 82 -3.10 2.55 9.30
CA ALA A 82 -2.22 1.86 10.23
C ALA A 82 -2.36 0.34 10.12
N SER A 83 -1.27 -0.36 10.45
CA SER A 83 -1.21 -1.82 10.53
C SER A 83 -0.37 -2.27 11.70
N THR A 84 -0.76 -3.39 12.29
CA THR A 84 0.15 -4.12 13.18
C THR A 84 1.28 -4.75 12.36
N ILE A 85 2.50 -4.70 12.89
CA ILE A 85 3.73 -5.27 12.31
C ILE A 85 4.47 -6.08 13.38
N SER A 86 5.55 -6.75 12.99
CA SER A 86 6.38 -7.53 13.91
C SER A 86 7.65 -6.77 14.31
N ASP A 87 7.94 -6.76 15.61
CA ASP A 87 9.21 -6.29 16.20
C ASP A 87 10.44 -7.12 15.76
N LYS A 88 10.22 -8.29 15.16
CA LYS A 88 11.27 -9.09 14.51
C LYS A 88 11.64 -8.59 13.13
N PHE A 89 10.76 -7.78 12.51
CA PHE A 89 11.01 -7.17 11.20
C PHE A 89 11.41 -5.70 11.33
N VAL A 90 10.73 -4.94 12.19
CA VAL A 90 11.04 -3.54 12.50
C VAL A 90 11.44 -3.46 13.97
N GLU A 91 12.71 -3.19 14.25
CA GLU A 91 13.26 -3.19 15.60
C GLU A 91 12.47 -2.27 16.54
N SER A 92 11.90 -2.85 17.60
CA SER A 92 11.02 -2.18 18.57
C SER A 92 9.71 -1.61 18.00
N GLY A 93 9.40 -1.92 16.73
CA GLY A 93 8.16 -1.47 16.06
C GLY A 93 7.07 -2.53 16.16
N THR A 94 5.87 -2.11 16.55
CA THR A 94 4.67 -2.98 16.59
C THR A 94 3.54 -2.45 15.71
N ILE A 95 3.65 -1.19 15.27
CA ILE A 95 2.69 -0.50 14.43
C ILE A 95 3.44 0.28 13.33
N GLU A 96 2.95 0.19 12.11
CA GLU A 96 3.16 1.14 11.03
C GLU A 96 1.97 2.10 11.01
N TRP A 97 2.24 3.40 10.92
CA TRP A 97 1.23 4.45 10.83
C TRP A 97 1.58 5.41 9.71
N ASP A 98 0.70 5.52 8.72
CA ASP A 98 0.86 6.33 7.53
C ASP A 98 -0.09 7.52 7.56
N ILE A 99 0.42 8.69 7.17
CA ILE A 99 -0.35 9.91 6.95
C ILE A 99 -0.06 10.34 5.52
N TYR A 100 -1.08 10.64 4.75
CA TYR A 100 -0.91 11.02 3.35
C TYR A 100 -1.92 12.07 2.92
N GLY A 101 -1.56 12.77 1.84
CA GLY A 101 -2.44 13.72 1.21
C GLY A 101 -1.86 14.23 -0.09
N GLY A 102 -2.72 14.79 -0.93
CA GLY A 102 -2.30 15.31 -2.22
C GLY A 102 -3.47 15.65 -3.13
N TYR A 103 -3.22 15.57 -4.42
CA TYR A 103 -4.17 15.94 -5.46
C TYR A 103 -4.29 14.84 -6.51
N SER A 104 -5.51 14.63 -6.99
CA SER A 104 -5.83 13.71 -8.09
C SER A 104 -6.80 14.37 -9.05
N GLY A 105 -6.66 14.04 -10.34
CA GLY A 105 -7.53 14.53 -11.40
C GLY A 105 -7.57 13.58 -12.59
N ALA A 106 -8.29 13.97 -13.63
CA ALA A 106 -8.35 13.20 -14.87
C ALA A 106 -8.45 14.11 -16.08
N VAL A 107 -7.79 13.71 -17.19
CA VAL A 107 -7.86 14.36 -18.49
C VAL A 107 -7.94 13.28 -19.57
N GLY A 108 -8.93 13.38 -20.48
CA GLY A 108 -9.05 12.46 -21.62
C GLY A 108 -9.16 10.98 -21.25
N GLY A 109 -9.73 10.66 -20.08
CA GLY A 109 -9.84 9.28 -19.58
C GLY A 109 -8.59 8.76 -18.89
N VAL A 110 -7.50 9.52 -18.85
CA VAL A 110 -6.30 9.24 -18.07
C VAL A 110 -6.41 9.93 -16.72
N GLY A 111 -6.36 9.15 -15.66
CA GLY A 111 -6.27 9.68 -14.30
C GLY A 111 -4.82 9.96 -13.92
N TYR A 112 -4.61 10.98 -13.09
CA TYR A 112 -3.30 11.31 -12.53
C TYR A 112 -3.40 11.68 -11.06
N SER A 113 -2.29 11.52 -10.33
CA SER A 113 -2.21 11.87 -8.92
C SER A 113 -0.80 12.27 -8.50
N ALA A 114 -0.73 13.12 -7.49
CA ALA A 114 0.51 13.46 -6.80
C ALA A 114 0.22 13.51 -5.29
N LEU A 115 0.86 12.63 -4.51
CA LEU A 115 0.66 12.53 -3.05
C LEU A 115 1.99 12.56 -2.31
N LEU A 116 1.94 13.10 -1.11
CA LEU A 116 2.97 12.94 -0.10
C LEU A 116 2.52 11.88 0.90
N TYR A 117 3.39 10.93 1.20
CA TYR A 117 3.24 9.94 2.25
C TYR A 117 4.27 10.16 3.35
N VAL A 118 3.84 10.03 4.59
CA VAL A 118 4.69 10.07 5.78
C VAL A 118 4.47 8.78 6.55
N TYR A 119 5.47 7.91 6.52
CA TYR A 119 5.46 6.62 7.21
C TYR A 119 6.06 6.77 8.59
N ARG A 120 5.33 6.37 9.61
CA ARG A 120 5.72 6.43 11.02
C ARG A 120 5.76 5.03 11.62
N TYR A 121 6.84 4.74 12.32
CA TYR A 121 7.03 3.49 13.07
C TYR A 121 7.34 3.90 14.52
N PRO A 122 6.31 4.13 15.38
CA PRO A 122 6.52 4.61 16.75
C PRO A 122 7.52 3.76 17.49
N SER A 123 8.45 4.41 18.19
CA SER A 123 9.54 3.79 18.98
C SER A 123 10.57 2.97 18.19
N ALA A 124 10.42 2.80 16.89
CA ALA A 124 11.29 1.97 16.08
C ALA A 124 12.59 2.71 15.69
N ILE A 125 13.72 2.12 16.05
CA ILE A 125 15.07 2.58 15.71
C ILE A 125 15.90 1.34 15.37
N TYR A 126 16.56 1.35 14.22
CA TYR A 126 17.56 0.35 13.89
C TYR A 126 18.85 0.69 14.64
N ARG A 127 19.11 0.01 15.76
CA ARG A 127 20.17 0.36 16.69
C ARG A 127 21.57 0.23 16.11
N ALA A 128 21.77 -0.69 15.14
CA ALA A 128 23.04 -0.87 14.49
C ALA A 128 23.57 0.41 13.80
N THR A 129 22.66 1.26 13.31
CA THR A 129 22.99 2.54 12.66
C THR A 129 22.47 3.77 13.40
N GLY A 130 21.63 3.59 14.44
CA GLY A 130 20.91 4.68 15.11
C GLY A 130 19.80 5.32 14.25
N THR A 131 19.42 4.70 13.13
CA THR A 131 18.49 5.27 12.15
C THR A 131 17.04 4.92 12.51
N LYS A 132 16.16 5.92 12.49
CA LYS A 132 14.71 5.70 12.64
C LYS A 132 14.14 5.02 11.39
N TYR A 133 13.11 4.18 11.58
CA TYR A 133 12.38 3.59 10.46
C TYR A 133 11.43 4.58 9.74
N HIS A 134 11.21 5.77 10.32
CA HIS A 134 10.38 6.82 9.71
C HIS A 134 10.95 7.30 8.39
N TYR A 135 10.11 7.47 7.39
CA TYR A 135 10.49 8.08 6.12
C TYR A 135 9.29 8.78 5.44
N SER A 136 9.55 9.49 4.37
CA SER A 136 8.52 10.16 3.58
C SER A 136 8.79 9.98 2.09
N GLU A 137 7.71 9.83 1.32
CA GLU A 137 7.77 9.66 -0.13
C GLU A 137 6.80 10.61 -0.83
N VAL A 138 7.21 11.12 -1.99
CA VAL A 138 6.30 11.65 -3.00
C VAL A 138 5.94 10.54 -3.95
N ALA A 139 4.65 10.37 -4.23
CA ALA A 139 4.13 9.39 -5.16
C ALA A 139 3.42 10.09 -6.33
N LEU A 140 3.82 9.75 -7.55
CA LEU A 140 3.15 10.17 -8.78
C LEU A 140 2.45 8.95 -9.36
N GLY A 141 1.18 9.09 -9.74
CA GLY A 141 0.36 8.00 -10.26
C GLY A 141 -0.35 8.36 -11.56
N LEU A 142 -0.49 7.37 -12.42
CA LEU A 142 -1.31 7.40 -13.63
C LEU A 142 -2.24 6.20 -13.65
N THR A 143 -3.45 6.38 -14.17
CA THR A 143 -4.41 5.30 -14.37
C THR A 143 -5.08 5.43 -15.73
N TYR A 144 -5.31 4.31 -16.39
CA TYR A 144 -6.07 4.24 -17.61
C TYR A 144 -6.88 2.94 -17.67
N GLN A 145 -8.20 3.05 -17.69
CA GLN A 145 -9.11 1.90 -17.61
C GLN A 145 -8.80 1.03 -16.36
N PHE A 146 -8.32 -0.19 -16.58
CA PHE A 146 -7.97 -1.14 -15.53
C PHE A 146 -6.47 -1.12 -15.15
N LEU A 147 -5.66 -0.36 -15.87
CA LEU A 147 -4.21 -0.26 -15.68
C LEU A 147 -3.84 0.88 -14.72
N TYR A 148 -2.79 0.70 -13.96
CA TYR A 148 -2.15 1.77 -13.22
C TYR A 148 -0.62 1.68 -13.26
N ALA A 149 0.00 2.84 -13.13
CA ALA A 149 1.43 3.00 -12.89
C ALA A 149 1.63 4.04 -11.78
N LYS A 150 2.47 3.73 -10.80
CA LYS A 150 2.83 4.65 -9.72
C LYS A 150 4.34 4.62 -9.49
N TYR A 151 4.92 5.78 -9.27
CA TYR A 151 6.31 5.90 -8.88
C TYR A 151 6.41 6.65 -7.56
N ASN A 152 6.99 5.98 -6.56
CA ASN A 152 7.24 6.54 -5.24
C ASN A 152 8.73 6.92 -5.14
N ARG A 153 9.02 8.10 -4.60
CA ARG A 153 10.39 8.56 -4.38
C ARG A 153 10.54 9.07 -2.97
N THR A 154 11.47 8.50 -2.22
CA THR A 154 11.82 8.93 -0.87
C THR A 154 12.41 10.34 -0.90
N VAL A 155 11.82 11.26 -0.12
CA VAL A 155 12.24 12.66 0.03
C VAL A 155 12.90 12.93 1.38
N SER A 156 12.68 12.09 2.39
CA SER A 156 13.42 12.09 3.66
C SER A 156 14.89 11.72 3.44
N ARG A 157 15.75 12.01 4.42
CA ARG A 157 17.16 11.64 4.39
C ARG A 157 17.32 10.14 4.35
N ASP A 158 16.62 9.44 5.21
CA ASP A 158 16.71 8.00 5.43
C ASP A 158 15.47 7.30 4.89
N PHE A 159 15.57 6.00 4.61
CA PHE A 159 14.49 5.14 4.15
C PHE A 159 14.44 3.87 4.99
N PHE A 160 13.33 3.67 5.73
CA PHE A 160 13.03 2.42 6.44
C PHE A 160 14.20 1.85 7.26
N GLY A 161 14.85 2.67 8.08
CA GLY A 161 16.02 2.28 8.88
C GLY A 161 17.34 2.27 8.12
N ILE A 162 17.35 2.54 6.83
CA ILE A 162 18.55 2.64 5.98
C ILE A 162 19.00 4.10 5.92
N PRO A 163 20.21 4.44 6.39
CA PRO A 163 20.71 5.81 6.39
C PRO A 163 21.08 6.29 4.97
N ASP A 164 21.01 7.63 4.80
CA ASP A 164 21.43 8.35 3.59
C ASP A 164 20.81 7.79 2.29
N ALA A 165 19.56 7.34 2.38
CA ALA A 165 18.82 6.67 1.30
C ALA A 165 17.80 7.58 0.59
N ARG A 166 17.98 8.92 0.67
CA ARG A 166 17.14 9.88 -0.07
C ARG A 166 17.21 9.61 -1.56
N GLY A 167 16.04 9.54 -2.19
CA GLY A 167 15.92 9.24 -3.62
C GLY A 167 15.66 7.77 -3.91
N THR A 168 15.55 6.92 -2.87
CA THR A 168 15.03 5.55 -3.04
C THR A 168 13.74 5.60 -3.85
N GLY A 169 13.68 4.78 -4.90
CA GLY A 169 12.58 4.73 -5.84
C GLY A 169 11.83 3.40 -5.78
N TYR A 170 10.52 3.43 -5.96
CA TYR A 170 9.72 2.24 -6.15
C TYR A 170 8.72 2.44 -7.28
N LEU A 171 8.91 1.70 -8.38
CA LEU A 171 7.96 1.61 -9.48
C LEU A 171 6.93 0.54 -9.15
N ASP A 172 5.65 0.89 -9.30
CA ASP A 172 4.50 0.04 -9.04
C ASP A 172 3.60 0.04 -10.29
N LEU A 173 3.54 -1.08 -10.97
CA LEU A 173 2.71 -1.29 -12.15
C LEU A 173 1.65 -2.33 -11.83
N GLY A 174 0.45 -2.16 -12.35
CA GLY A 174 -0.55 -3.20 -12.16
C GLY A 174 -1.82 -3.04 -12.96
N ALA A 175 -2.73 -3.98 -12.72
CA ALA A 175 -4.03 -4.03 -13.33
C ALA A 175 -5.09 -4.56 -12.34
N ASN A 176 -6.28 -3.94 -12.38
CA ASN A 176 -7.45 -4.38 -11.62
C ASN A 176 -8.59 -4.66 -12.60
N LEU A 177 -8.75 -5.93 -12.98
CA LEU A 177 -9.71 -6.34 -14.00
C LEU A 177 -10.99 -6.88 -13.33
N ALA A 178 -12.10 -6.23 -13.61
CA ALA A 178 -13.42 -6.75 -13.25
C ALA A 178 -13.73 -8.00 -14.10
N VAL A 179 -13.81 -9.19 -13.46
CA VAL A 179 -14.02 -10.47 -14.15
C VAL A 179 -15.45 -11.00 -13.97
N GLY A 180 -16.36 -10.12 -13.53
CA GLY A 180 -17.78 -10.43 -13.37
C GLY A 180 -18.15 -10.94 -11.99
N GLY A 181 -19.45 -10.97 -11.69
CA GLY A 181 -19.99 -11.48 -10.42
C GLY A 181 -19.43 -10.80 -9.16
N GLY A 182 -18.99 -9.53 -9.23
CA GLY A 182 -18.35 -8.82 -8.12
C GLY A 182 -16.91 -9.25 -7.84
N HIS A 183 -16.28 -9.98 -8.76
CA HIS A 183 -14.87 -10.38 -8.64
C HIS A 183 -13.95 -9.41 -9.39
N THR A 184 -12.79 -9.13 -8.82
CA THR A 184 -11.72 -8.34 -9.43
C THR A 184 -10.42 -9.14 -9.38
N LEU A 185 -9.80 -9.36 -10.55
CA LEU A 185 -8.44 -9.91 -10.65
C LEU A 185 -7.45 -8.75 -10.46
N ASN A 186 -6.56 -8.90 -9.48
CA ASN A 186 -5.54 -7.90 -9.14
C ASN A 186 -4.17 -8.43 -9.56
N LEU A 187 -3.48 -7.68 -10.42
CA LEU A 187 -2.12 -7.97 -10.86
C LEU A 187 -1.21 -6.82 -10.46
N HIS A 188 0.01 -7.15 -10.03
CA HIS A 188 1.00 -6.17 -9.61
C HIS A 188 2.41 -6.63 -9.93
N TYR A 189 3.27 -5.68 -10.32
CA TYR A 189 4.71 -5.80 -10.44
C TYR A 189 5.36 -4.56 -9.82
N GLY A 190 6.38 -4.79 -8.97
CA GLY A 190 7.16 -3.75 -8.33
C GLY A 190 8.66 -3.86 -8.61
N ASP A 191 9.35 -2.70 -8.66
CA ASP A 191 10.82 -2.60 -8.77
C ASP A 191 11.30 -1.50 -7.81
N GLY A 192 11.96 -1.91 -6.72
CA GLY A 192 12.51 -1.04 -5.69
C GLY A 192 14.02 -0.86 -5.85
N ARG A 193 14.48 0.39 -5.81
CA ARG A 193 15.89 0.78 -5.90
C ARG A 193 16.25 1.65 -4.72
N VAL A 194 17.10 1.13 -3.84
CA VAL A 194 17.52 1.83 -2.63
C VAL A 194 18.71 2.72 -2.92
N ALA A 195 18.50 4.03 -2.78
CA ALA A 195 19.54 5.03 -3.03
C ALA A 195 20.60 5.03 -1.92
N GLY A 196 21.77 5.60 -2.24
CA GLY A 196 22.89 5.73 -1.32
C GLY A 196 23.99 4.69 -1.59
N ALA A 197 25.22 5.05 -1.23
CA ALA A 197 26.38 4.21 -1.46
C ALA A 197 26.28 2.92 -0.62
N GLY A 198 26.42 1.76 -1.27
CA GLY A 198 26.33 0.45 -0.61
C GLY A 198 24.90 -0.05 -0.35
N ASN A 199 23.86 0.78 -0.49
CA ASN A 199 22.49 0.41 -0.19
C ASN A 199 21.81 -0.49 -1.23
N GLY A 200 22.39 -0.66 -2.44
CA GLY A 200 21.87 -1.51 -3.51
C GLY A 200 21.70 -3.00 -3.12
N ILE A 201 22.29 -3.45 -2.02
CA ILE A 201 22.03 -4.79 -1.46
C ILE A 201 20.57 -4.97 -1.05
N TRP A 202 19.83 -3.87 -0.81
CA TRP A 202 18.42 -3.81 -0.45
C TRP A 202 17.50 -3.54 -1.65
N ASP A 203 18.01 -3.48 -2.87
CA ASP A 203 17.17 -3.43 -4.08
C ASP A 203 16.32 -4.70 -4.18
N TRP A 204 15.09 -4.56 -4.68
CA TRP A 204 14.20 -5.72 -4.84
C TRP A 204 13.22 -5.55 -6.00
N LYS A 205 12.65 -6.66 -6.40
CA LYS A 205 11.48 -6.72 -7.29
C LYS A 205 10.41 -7.58 -6.64
N ASP A 206 9.15 -7.29 -6.92
CA ASP A 206 8.06 -8.10 -6.42
C ASP A 206 6.92 -8.23 -7.41
N GLY A 207 6.09 -9.24 -7.19
CA GLY A 207 4.91 -9.49 -7.98
C GLY A 207 3.78 -10.04 -7.13
N LYS A 208 2.55 -9.77 -7.55
CA LYS A 208 1.35 -10.27 -6.91
C LYS A 208 0.28 -10.60 -7.94
N ILE A 209 -0.41 -11.71 -7.70
CA ILE A 209 -1.67 -12.06 -8.34
C ILE A 209 -2.70 -12.35 -7.25
N GLY A 210 -3.87 -11.73 -7.34
CA GLY A 210 -4.93 -11.89 -6.34
C GLY A 210 -6.31 -11.81 -6.95
N LEU A 211 -7.28 -12.32 -6.21
CA LEU A 211 -8.69 -12.21 -6.52
C LEU A 211 -9.41 -11.60 -5.32
N THR A 212 -10.19 -10.55 -5.56
CA THR A 212 -11.05 -9.91 -4.58
C THR A 212 -12.50 -10.13 -4.96
N LYS A 213 -13.32 -10.54 -3.99
CA LYS A 213 -14.79 -10.63 -4.09
C LYS A 213 -15.42 -9.53 -3.27
N ALA A 214 -16.11 -8.62 -3.93
CA ALA A 214 -17.00 -7.68 -3.26
C ALA A 214 -18.27 -8.39 -2.79
N LEU A 215 -18.65 -8.12 -1.55
CA LEU A 215 -19.87 -8.62 -0.90
C LEU A 215 -20.80 -7.44 -0.60
N GLU A 216 -21.97 -7.72 -0.08
CA GLU A 216 -22.93 -6.70 0.32
C GLU A 216 -22.45 -5.86 1.50
N ASN A 217 -23.04 -4.68 1.67
CA ASN A 217 -22.81 -3.79 2.81
C ASN A 217 -21.34 -3.42 3.05
N GLY A 218 -20.55 -3.24 2.00
CA GLY A 218 -19.16 -2.79 2.10
C GLY A 218 -18.16 -3.87 2.59
N TRP A 219 -18.57 -5.14 2.63
CA TRP A 219 -17.66 -6.24 2.89
C TRP A 219 -16.92 -6.70 1.63
N SER A 220 -15.72 -7.18 1.79
CA SER A 220 -15.00 -7.92 0.75
C SER A 220 -14.10 -8.98 1.36
N VAL A 221 -13.82 -10.01 0.56
CA VAL A 221 -12.82 -11.03 0.86
C VAL A 221 -11.81 -11.07 -0.26
N SER A 222 -10.53 -11.28 0.06
CA SER A 222 -9.51 -11.45 -0.96
C SER A 222 -8.53 -12.55 -0.63
N GLY A 223 -7.96 -13.13 -1.68
CA GLY A 223 -6.84 -14.04 -1.62
C GLY A 223 -5.81 -13.63 -2.66
N ALA A 224 -4.54 -13.54 -2.28
CA ALA A 224 -3.47 -13.17 -3.19
C ALA A 224 -2.21 -13.99 -2.93
N TYR A 225 -1.52 -14.39 -4.00
CA TYR A 225 -0.14 -14.85 -3.92
C TYR A 225 0.79 -13.70 -4.23
N THR A 226 1.78 -13.50 -3.39
CA THR A 226 2.81 -12.47 -3.56
C THR A 226 4.19 -13.03 -3.29
N LYS A 227 5.20 -12.50 -3.99
CA LYS A 227 6.61 -12.88 -3.83
C LYS A 227 7.49 -11.70 -4.17
N ALA A 228 8.56 -11.52 -3.37
CA ALA A 228 9.65 -10.64 -3.74
C ALA A 228 10.95 -11.41 -4.03
N ARG A 229 11.91 -10.72 -4.62
CA ARG A 229 13.29 -11.17 -4.82
C ARG A 229 14.22 -9.98 -4.64
N GLY A 230 15.10 -10.06 -3.66
CA GLY A 230 16.16 -9.09 -3.44
C GLY A 230 17.27 -9.17 -4.46
N ALA A 231 18.04 -8.09 -4.61
CA ALA A 231 19.29 -8.06 -5.38
C ALA A 231 20.40 -8.86 -4.67
N SER A 232 20.27 -9.05 -3.36
CA SER A 232 21.13 -9.87 -2.53
C SER A 232 20.30 -10.89 -1.73
N ASN A 233 20.94 -11.74 -0.95
CA ASN A 233 20.30 -12.67 -0.04
C ASN A 233 19.82 -12.01 1.29
N ALA A 234 19.94 -10.70 1.44
CA ALA A 234 19.60 -9.99 2.69
C ALA A 234 18.14 -10.21 3.13
N TYR A 235 17.21 -10.31 2.15
CA TYR A 235 15.81 -10.64 2.44
C TYR A 235 15.56 -12.12 2.67
N ASP A 236 16.42 -13.02 2.15
CA ASP A 236 16.25 -14.47 2.27
C ASP A 236 16.65 -14.95 3.67
N ILE A 237 17.62 -14.28 4.29
CA ILE A 237 18.15 -14.58 5.63
C ILE A 237 18.02 -13.34 6.54
N TYR A 238 16.89 -12.62 6.43
CA TYR A 238 16.67 -11.39 7.16
C TYR A 238 16.72 -11.62 8.68
N THR A 239 17.48 -10.79 9.36
CA THR A 239 17.58 -10.75 10.83
C THR A 239 17.92 -9.34 11.29
N LEU A 240 17.45 -8.95 12.45
CA LEU A 240 17.88 -7.70 13.12
C LEU A 240 19.24 -7.85 13.81
N GLY A 241 19.79 -9.07 13.90
CA GLY A 241 21.05 -9.32 14.61
C GLY A 241 20.93 -9.22 16.13
N ILE A 242 19.71 -9.27 16.67
CA ILE A 242 19.43 -9.15 18.10
C ILE A 242 19.06 -10.55 18.64
N PRO A 243 19.77 -11.07 19.67
CA PRO A 243 19.39 -12.32 20.29
C PRO A 243 17.99 -12.23 20.93
N ASN A 244 17.18 -13.25 20.69
CA ASN A 244 15.91 -13.44 21.39
C ASN A 244 16.11 -13.95 22.82
N ARG A 245 15.03 -14.22 23.55
CA ARG A 245 15.09 -14.67 24.96
C ARG A 245 15.85 -15.99 25.17
N SER A 246 16.00 -16.81 24.16
CA SER A 246 16.78 -18.07 24.22
C SER A 246 18.25 -17.88 23.80
N GLY A 247 18.68 -16.66 23.46
CA GLY A 247 20.02 -16.36 22.96
C GLY A 247 20.19 -16.63 21.46
N ALA A 248 19.17 -17.12 20.75
CA ALA A 248 19.22 -17.35 19.31
C ALA A 248 18.79 -16.10 18.50
N PHE A 249 19.21 -16.02 17.25
CA PHE A 249 18.74 -14.97 16.35
C PHE A 249 17.45 -15.40 15.64
N ASP A 250 16.47 -14.49 15.58
CA ASP A 250 15.30 -14.67 14.72
C ASP A 250 15.73 -14.42 13.28
N VAL A 251 15.58 -15.42 12.42
CA VAL A 251 15.92 -15.35 10.98
C VAL A 251 14.72 -15.80 10.15
N ALA A 252 14.41 -15.08 9.10
CA ALA A 252 13.35 -15.46 8.16
C ALA A 252 13.64 -14.99 6.73
N ASN A 253 13.13 -15.75 5.74
CA ASN A 253 13.01 -15.24 4.38
C ASN A 253 11.77 -14.36 4.29
N VAL A 254 11.93 -13.04 4.40
CA VAL A 254 10.84 -12.07 4.36
C VAL A 254 10.32 -11.78 2.94
N ALA A 255 11.07 -12.21 1.91
CA ALA A 255 10.72 -12.08 0.50
C ALA A 255 10.09 -13.34 -0.11
N ARG A 256 9.99 -14.43 0.65
CA ARG A 256 9.46 -15.72 0.13
C ARG A 256 8.04 -15.58 -0.42
N GLY A 257 7.70 -16.40 -1.40
CA GLY A 257 6.34 -16.52 -1.91
C GLY A 257 5.36 -16.90 -0.80
N THR A 258 4.23 -16.19 -0.72
CA THR A 258 3.23 -16.39 0.32
C THR A 258 1.82 -16.12 -0.18
N VAL A 259 0.85 -16.82 0.39
CA VAL A 259 -0.58 -16.54 0.20
C VAL A 259 -1.06 -15.64 1.34
N VAL A 260 -1.74 -14.56 0.99
CA VAL A 260 -2.39 -13.64 1.93
C VAL A 260 -3.89 -13.73 1.73
N LEU A 261 -4.62 -14.03 2.78
CA LEU A 261 -6.08 -13.97 2.83
C LEU A 261 -6.49 -12.76 3.66
N SER A 262 -7.52 -12.04 3.23
CA SER A 262 -8.04 -10.91 4.01
C SER A 262 -9.55 -10.76 3.91
N VAL A 263 -10.12 -10.16 4.95
CA VAL A 263 -11.50 -9.70 5.02
C VAL A 263 -11.47 -8.21 5.36
N THR A 264 -12.17 -7.42 4.57
CA THR A 264 -12.25 -5.96 4.74
C THR A 264 -13.70 -5.52 4.89
N LYS A 265 -13.92 -4.57 5.78
CA LYS A 265 -15.17 -3.79 5.91
C LYS A 265 -14.87 -2.33 5.58
N ILE A 266 -15.67 -1.75 4.70
CA ILE A 266 -15.71 -0.31 4.40
C ILE A 266 -16.99 0.28 4.99
N PHE A 267 -16.89 1.50 5.56
CA PHE A 267 -17.97 2.25 6.20
C PHE A 267 -18.23 3.56 5.49
#